data_6e7ed26d86ac37f7ba9baeb5da2a8655
#
_entry.id   6e7ed26d86ac37f7ba9baeb5da2a8655
#
_cell.length_a   1.000
_cell.length_b   1.000
_cell.length_c   1.000
_cell.angle_alpha   90.00
_cell.angle_beta   90.00
_cell.angle_gamma   90.00
#
_symmetry.space_group_name_H-M   'P 1'
#
loop_
_entity.id
_entity.type
_entity.pdbx_description
1 polymer ?
#
loop_
_entity_poly.entity_id
_entity_poly.type
_entity_poly.pdbx_seq_one_letter_code
_entity_poly.pdbx_strand_id
1 'polypeptide(L)'
;MIIYDKNLKEGLSEFGIEIPIHHSRAARTFEKLKDHEILGPKIDQWLVSRISETVTRKDLLRVHSDEYVGRLYSDKLEDEIIRTFELIDEKGHYYRYNPHNATLPLTQLFERLLFKVAGTVQCCRLALKKEFCFAFGGGMHHAKRDYGAGFCMVNDIVVALRKLQAENLIRTAWVIDLDAHKGDGTAVLTREDSSITTLSIHMARGWPLDGEAYDQQGRLNPSFVPSDIDIPVGTGEEHLYVAKLQAGLEKLIGIGPPDLAIVLAGSDPYEKDELPSTGELRLSLQQLKERDILVYHFLKDQGIPRAYVTAGGYGEHAWEVDYQFIEWALLDNLKKI
;
A
#
# COMPACT_ATOMS: atom_id res chain seq x y z
N MET A 1 9.17 -14.51 -3.86
CA MET A 1 8.56 -14.34 -5.21
C MET A 1 8.25 -12.89 -5.45
N ILE A 2 8.27 -12.44 -6.72
CA ILE A 2 7.87 -11.08 -7.12
C ILE A 2 6.83 -11.19 -8.21
N ILE A 3 5.73 -10.46 -8.09
CA ILE A 3 4.72 -10.35 -9.15
C ILE A 3 5.04 -9.09 -9.96
N TYR A 4 5.38 -9.28 -11.23
CA TYR A 4 5.52 -8.20 -12.19
C TYR A 4 4.80 -8.58 -13.49
N ASP A 5 3.62 -8.04 -13.69
CA ASP A 5 2.84 -8.21 -14.92
C ASP A 5 2.98 -6.96 -15.80
N LYS A 6 3.39 -7.12 -17.05
CA LYS A 6 3.54 -6.02 -18.01
C LYS A 6 2.25 -5.23 -18.28
N ASN A 7 1.09 -5.83 -17.96
CA ASN A 7 -0.20 -5.17 -18.05
C ASN A 7 -0.54 -4.31 -16.82
N LEU A 8 0.25 -4.44 -15.74
CA LEU A 8 0.12 -3.56 -14.59
C LEU A 8 0.68 -2.18 -14.94
N LYS A 9 -0.20 -1.27 -15.30
CA LYS A 9 0.14 0.11 -15.64
C LYS A 9 -0.17 1.01 -14.45
N GLU A 10 0.85 1.59 -13.84
CA GLU A 10 0.69 2.46 -12.67
C GLU A 10 0.46 3.91 -13.04
N GLY A 11 1.01 4.37 -14.19
CA GLY A 11 0.96 5.77 -14.60
C GLY A 11 -0.48 6.27 -14.82
N LEU A 12 -0.71 7.50 -14.40
CA LEU A 12 -2.01 8.18 -14.43
C LEU A 12 -2.12 9.20 -15.57
N SER A 13 -1.00 9.55 -16.22
CA SER A 13 -0.95 10.59 -17.26
C SER A 13 -1.82 10.28 -18.48
N GLU A 14 -2.00 9.00 -18.84
CA GLU A 14 -2.91 8.59 -19.93
C GLU A 14 -4.37 9.01 -19.67
N PHE A 15 -4.74 9.25 -18.42
CA PHE A 15 -6.05 9.75 -18.00
C PHE A 15 -6.10 11.26 -17.81
N GLY A 16 -5.00 11.98 -18.11
CA GLY A 16 -4.89 13.41 -17.86
C GLY A 16 -4.67 13.76 -16.39
N ILE A 17 -4.37 12.79 -15.52
CA ILE A 17 -4.12 12.99 -14.10
C ILE A 17 -2.65 13.34 -13.89
N GLU A 18 -2.40 14.45 -13.17
CA GLU A 18 -1.08 15.05 -12.96
C GLU A 18 -0.44 14.70 -11.59
N ILE A 19 -0.94 13.64 -10.94
CA ILE A 19 -0.30 13.10 -9.73
C ILE A 19 0.99 12.38 -10.16
N PRO A 20 2.14 12.61 -9.50
CA PRO A 20 3.43 12.08 -9.94
C PRO A 20 3.61 10.58 -9.62
N ILE A 21 2.64 9.75 -10.03
CA ILE A 21 2.76 8.29 -10.02
C ILE A 21 3.32 7.86 -11.37
N HIS A 22 4.59 7.44 -11.38
CA HIS A 22 5.28 7.09 -12.60
C HIS A 22 5.21 5.59 -12.90
N HIS A 23 4.85 5.29 -14.13
CA HIS A 23 4.87 3.91 -14.66
C HIS A 23 6.27 3.27 -14.58
N SER A 24 7.31 4.10 -14.52
CA SER A 24 8.70 3.66 -14.46
C SER A 24 9.08 3.00 -13.13
N ARG A 25 8.33 3.19 -12.02
CA ARG A 25 8.66 2.63 -10.70
C ARG A 25 8.86 1.11 -10.77
N ALA A 26 7.82 0.38 -11.14
CA ALA A 26 7.87 -1.07 -11.26
C ALA A 26 8.80 -1.53 -12.40
N ALA A 27 8.77 -0.85 -13.56
CA ALA A 27 9.56 -1.23 -14.72
C ALA A 27 11.08 -1.08 -14.47
N ARG A 28 11.52 0.04 -13.89
CA ARG A 28 12.95 0.26 -13.56
C ARG A 28 13.43 -0.75 -12.52
N THR A 29 12.64 -1.01 -11.48
CA THR A 29 12.96 -2.02 -10.48
C THR A 29 13.12 -3.39 -11.14
N PHE A 30 12.15 -3.80 -11.96
CA PHE A 30 12.19 -5.09 -12.64
C PHE A 30 13.41 -5.24 -13.57
N GLU A 31 13.71 -4.25 -14.42
CA GLU A 31 14.87 -4.32 -15.32
C GLU A 31 16.19 -4.41 -14.53
N LYS A 32 16.34 -3.67 -13.44
CA LYS A 32 17.51 -3.79 -12.56
C LYS A 32 17.65 -5.18 -11.94
N LEU A 33 16.56 -5.80 -11.50
CA LEU A 33 16.59 -7.16 -10.95
C LEU A 33 16.91 -8.21 -12.02
N LYS A 34 16.37 -8.04 -13.23
CA LYS A 34 16.61 -8.90 -14.38
C LYS A 34 18.05 -8.85 -14.85
N ASP A 35 18.67 -7.67 -14.84
CA ASP A 35 20.05 -7.46 -15.24
C ASP A 35 21.07 -7.76 -14.13
N HIS A 36 20.60 -8.10 -12.92
CA HIS A 36 21.48 -8.43 -11.79
C HIS A 36 22.21 -9.77 -12.01
N GLU A 37 23.53 -9.79 -11.76
CA GLU A 37 24.42 -10.94 -12.03
C GLU A 37 23.94 -12.28 -11.42
N ILE A 38 23.37 -12.25 -10.22
CA ILE A 38 22.91 -13.46 -9.50
C ILE A 38 21.42 -13.71 -9.74
N LEU A 39 20.60 -12.66 -9.78
CA LEU A 39 19.14 -12.79 -9.88
C LEU A 39 18.66 -13.03 -11.31
N GLY A 40 19.28 -12.37 -12.29
CA GLY A 40 18.88 -12.48 -13.69
C GLY A 40 18.87 -13.92 -14.21
N PRO A 41 19.97 -14.69 -14.06
CA PRO A 41 20.01 -16.10 -14.48
C PRO A 41 19.01 -17.01 -13.76
N LYS A 42 18.43 -16.56 -12.63
CA LYS A 42 17.47 -17.31 -11.81
C LYS A 42 16.05 -16.72 -11.86
N ILE A 43 15.72 -15.94 -12.88
CA ILE A 43 14.45 -15.21 -12.98
C ILE A 43 13.23 -16.12 -12.82
N ASP A 44 13.27 -17.32 -13.36
CA ASP A 44 12.19 -18.31 -13.27
C ASP A 44 11.94 -18.80 -11.84
N GLN A 45 12.87 -18.59 -10.91
CA GLN A 45 12.75 -19.01 -9.52
C GLN A 45 12.05 -17.95 -8.66
N TRP A 46 12.04 -16.69 -9.08
CA TRP A 46 11.48 -15.59 -8.28
C TRP A 46 10.39 -14.77 -8.98
N LEU A 47 10.28 -14.81 -10.31
CA LEU A 47 9.30 -14.02 -11.05
C LEU A 47 7.98 -14.76 -11.23
N VAL A 48 6.88 -14.04 -10.98
CA VAL A 48 5.53 -14.37 -11.43
C VAL A 48 5.12 -13.28 -12.43
N SER A 49 5.11 -13.63 -13.72
CA SER A 49 4.96 -12.68 -14.82
C SER A 49 3.49 -12.38 -15.17
N ARG A 50 2.55 -12.97 -14.46
CA ARG A 50 1.12 -12.80 -14.75
C ARG A 50 0.28 -12.76 -13.49
N ILE A 51 -0.61 -11.78 -13.42
CA ILE A 51 -1.73 -11.74 -12.47
C ILE A 51 -2.86 -12.57 -13.08
N SER A 52 -3.20 -13.68 -12.42
CA SER A 52 -4.25 -14.62 -12.84
C SER A 52 -5.48 -14.61 -11.92
N GLU A 53 -5.36 -13.94 -10.77
CA GLU A 53 -6.49 -13.72 -9.88
C GLU A 53 -7.49 -12.73 -10.49
N THR A 54 -8.72 -12.83 -10.04
CA THR A 54 -9.81 -11.91 -10.39
C THR A 54 -10.49 -11.41 -9.13
N VAL A 55 -10.87 -10.13 -9.16
CA VAL A 55 -11.68 -9.51 -8.12
C VAL A 55 -13.03 -9.13 -8.72
N THR A 56 -14.08 -9.55 -8.05
CA THR A 56 -15.46 -9.35 -8.50
C THR A 56 -16.17 -8.29 -7.66
N ARG A 57 -17.30 -7.80 -8.14
CA ARG A 57 -18.18 -6.93 -7.34
C ARG A 57 -18.51 -7.53 -5.97
N LYS A 58 -18.70 -8.86 -5.89
CA LYS A 58 -18.96 -9.57 -4.62
C LYS A 58 -17.79 -9.44 -3.64
N ASP A 59 -16.56 -9.41 -4.12
CA ASP A 59 -15.39 -9.27 -3.26
C ASP A 59 -15.31 -7.84 -2.69
N LEU A 60 -15.64 -6.82 -3.48
CA LEU A 60 -15.73 -5.43 -3.00
C LEU A 60 -16.83 -5.26 -1.95
N LEU A 61 -17.99 -5.89 -2.13
CA LEU A 61 -19.11 -5.87 -1.19
C LEU A 61 -18.82 -6.52 0.18
N ARG A 62 -17.69 -7.23 0.32
CA ARG A 62 -17.22 -7.73 1.63
C ARG A 62 -16.66 -6.61 2.52
N VAL A 63 -16.34 -5.47 1.93
CA VAL A 63 -15.59 -4.37 2.56
C VAL A 63 -16.35 -3.05 2.43
N HIS A 64 -16.81 -2.75 1.24
CA HIS A 64 -17.48 -1.50 0.91
C HIS A 64 -19.00 -1.66 0.89
N SER A 65 -19.74 -0.57 1.13
CA SER A 65 -21.19 -0.59 1.14
C SER A 65 -21.78 -0.87 -0.25
N ASP A 66 -23.00 -1.43 -0.26
CA ASP A 66 -23.75 -1.68 -1.49
C ASP A 66 -23.96 -0.39 -2.30
N GLU A 67 -24.20 0.73 -1.61
CA GLU A 67 -24.38 2.03 -2.22
C GLU A 67 -23.11 2.51 -2.94
N TYR A 68 -21.96 2.46 -2.25
CA TYR A 68 -20.70 2.87 -2.83
C TYR A 68 -20.29 1.97 -4.01
N VAL A 69 -20.33 0.65 -3.81
CA VAL A 69 -20.05 -0.29 -4.90
C VAL A 69 -21.01 -0.11 -6.05
N GLY A 70 -22.30 0.20 -5.76
CA GLY A 70 -23.28 0.53 -6.79
C GLY A 70 -22.85 1.73 -7.65
N ARG A 71 -22.31 2.79 -7.04
CA ARG A 71 -21.80 3.97 -7.77
C ARG A 71 -20.57 3.63 -8.63
N LEU A 72 -19.66 2.78 -8.14
CA LEU A 72 -18.47 2.33 -8.90
C LEU A 72 -18.82 1.53 -10.17
N TYR A 73 -20.02 0.94 -10.24
CA TYR A 73 -20.49 0.17 -11.41
C TYR A 73 -21.65 0.87 -12.14
N SER A 74 -21.73 2.20 -12.05
CA SER A 74 -22.78 3.00 -12.70
C SER A 74 -22.18 4.17 -13.48
N ASP A 75 -23.02 5.03 -14.02
CA ASP A 75 -22.68 6.32 -14.64
C ASP A 75 -22.03 7.34 -13.67
N LYS A 76 -22.06 7.07 -12.36
CA LYS A 76 -21.41 7.89 -11.34
C LYS A 76 -19.93 7.57 -11.13
N LEU A 77 -19.38 6.59 -11.86
CA LEU A 77 -17.98 6.18 -11.69
C LEU A 77 -17.00 7.33 -11.93
N GLU A 78 -17.24 8.17 -12.93
CA GLU A 78 -16.36 9.30 -13.23
C GLU A 78 -16.34 10.32 -12.08
N ASP A 79 -17.50 10.63 -11.49
CA ASP A 79 -17.61 11.52 -10.33
C ASP A 79 -16.84 10.94 -9.11
N GLU A 80 -16.93 9.60 -8.90
CA GLU A 80 -16.19 8.94 -7.84
C GLU A 80 -14.67 9.04 -8.04
N ILE A 81 -14.19 8.90 -9.29
CA ILE A 81 -12.77 9.05 -9.62
C ILE A 81 -12.32 10.49 -9.39
N ILE A 82 -13.05 11.48 -9.91
CA ILE A 82 -12.76 12.91 -9.76
C ILE A 82 -12.60 13.25 -8.28
N ARG A 83 -13.54 12.82 -7.45
CA ARG A 83 -13.50 13.07 -6.00
C ARG A 83 -12.35 12.36 -5.31
N THR A 84 -12.14 11.06 -5.58
CA THR A 84 -11.12 10.23 -4.93
C THR A 84 -9.70 10.72 -5.22
N PHE A 85 -9.47 11.18 -6.44
CA PHE A 85 -8.17 11.70 -6.89
C PHE A 85 -8.03 13.22 -6.74
N GLU A 86 -9.06 13.90 -6.20
CA GLU A 86 -9.08 15.35 -5.99
C GLU A 86 -8.73 16.11 -7.27
N LEU A 87 -9.35 15.69 -8.40
CA LEU A 87 -9.02 16.23 -9.72
C LEU A 87 -9.58 17.63 -9.98
N ILE A 88 -10.61 18.00 -9.24
CA ILE A 88 -11.31 19.28 -9.34
C ILE A 88 -11.42 19.85 -7.92
N ASP A 89 -11.08 21.12 -7.75
CA ASP A 89 -11.18 21.83 -6.47
C ASP A 89 -12.63 22.20 -6.10
N GLU A 90 -12.85 22.71 -4.89
CA GLU A 90 -14.17 23.13 -4.40
C GLU A 90 -14.81 24.27 -5.22
N LYS A 91 -14.03 24.96 -6.03
CA LYS A 91 -14.50 26.03 -6.92
C LYS A 91 -14.79 25.55 -8.34
N GLY A 92 -14.59 24.25 -8.60
CA GLY A 92 -14.79 23.65 -9.91
C GLY A 92 -13.62 23.84 -10.89
N HIS A 93 -12.42 24.23 -10.41
CA HIS A 93 -11.24 24.33 -11.27
C HIS A 93 -10.48 23.00 -11.28
N TYR A 94 -9.89 22.68 -12.42
CA TYR A 94 -8.96 21.57 -12.53
C TYR A 94 -7.74 21.79 -11.62
N TYR A 95 -7.46 20.85 -10.74
CA TYR A 95 -6.40 20.96 -9.74
C TYR A 95 -5.23 19.99 -10.02
N ARG A 96 -5.52 18.74 -10.25
CA ARG A 96 -4.55 17.69 -10.60
C ARG A 96 -4.94 16.98 -11.88
N TYR A 97 -5.59 17.71 -12.77
CA TYR A 97 -6.24 17.14 -13.93
C TYR A 97 -6.18 18.04 -15.15
N ASN A 98 -5.69 17.51 -16.25
CA ASN A 98 -5.77 18.13 -17.55
C ASN A 98 -6.45 17.20 -18.56
N PRO A 99 -7.78 17.28 -18.73
CA PRO A 99 -8.50 16.39 -19.62
C PRO A 99 -8.07 16.50 -21.08
N HIS A 100 -7.44 17.61 -21.50
CA HIS A 100 -6.92 17.76 -22.88
C HIS A 100 -5.71 16.87 -23.14
N ASN A 101 -5.00 16.45 -22.10
CA ASN A 101 -3.86 15.52 -22.20
C ASN A 101 -4.31 14.05 -22.06
N ALA A 102 -5.58 13.80 -21.74
CA ALA A 102 -6.09 12.44 -21.60
C ALA A 102 -6.13 11.73 -22.96
N THR A 103 -5.58 10.52 -23.01
CA THR A 103 -5.62 9.62 -24.17
C THR A 103 -6.57 8.45 -23.95
N LEU A 104 -7.00 8.23 -22.71
CA LEU A 104 -7.95 7.21 -22.30
C LEU A 104 -9.11 7.83 -21.52
N PRO A 105 -10.33 7.28 -21.63
CA PRO A 105 -11.45 7.68 -20.78
C PRO A 105 -11.14 7.46 -19.30
N LEU A 106 -11.48 8.44 -18.45
CA LEU A 106 -11.19 8.39 -17.02
C LEU A 106 -11.77 7.14 -16.34
N THR A 107 -12.93 6.68 -16.77
CA THR A 107 -13.61 5.48 -16.24
C THR A 107 -12.81 4.18 -16.40
N GLN A 108 -11.91 4.09 -17.38
CA GLN A 108 -11.03 2.91 -17.54
C GLN A 108 -9.98 2.79 -16.42
N LEU A 109 -9.77 3.86 -15.63
CA LEU A 109 -8.90 3.80 -14.46
C LEU A 109 -9.39 2.76 -13.45
N PHE A 110 -10.71 2.59 -13.29
CA PHE A 110 -11.26 1.64 -12.34
C PHE A 110 -10.90 0.18 -12.68
N GLU A 111 -10.88 -0.19 -13.95
CA GLU A 111 -10.44 -1.53 -14.39
C GLU A 111 -8.96 -1.77 -14.03
N ARG A 112 -8.10 -0.76 -14.23
CA ARG A 112 -6.68 -0.85 -13.80
C ARG A 112 -6.54 -1.00 -12.29
N LEU A 113 -7.37 -0.31 -11.51
CA LEU A 113 -7.37 -0.46 -10.05
C LEU A 113 -7.84 -1.84 -9.61
N LEU A 114 -8.88 -2.40 -10.23
CA LEU A 114 -9.31 -3.78 -9.96
C LEU A 114 -8.22 -4.81 -10.29
N PHE A 115 -7.43 -4.57 -11.32
CA PHE A 115 -6.29 -5.42 -11.65
C PHE A 115 -5.18 -5.34 -10.57
N LYS A 116 -4.94 -4.15 -9.99
CA LYS A 116 -4.04 -4.00 -8.84
C LYS A 116 -4.57 -4.77 -7.61
N VAL A 117 -5.87 -4.67 -7.32
CA VAL A 117 -6.50 -5.45 -6.23
C VAL A 117 -6.31 -6.95 -6.44
N ALA A 118 -6.47 -7.44 -7.67
CA ALA A 118 -6.21 -8.84 -8.01
C ALA A 118 -4.74 -9.21 -7.77
N GLY A 119 -3.80 -8.31 -8.06
CA GLY A 119 -2.38 -8.45 -7.74
C GLY A 119 -2.12 -8.61 -6.23
N THR A 120 -2.79 -7.81 -5.39
CA THR A 120 -2.71 -7.92 -3.92
C THR A 120 -3.24 -9.27 -3.43
N VAL A 121 -4.39 -9.74 -3.95
CA VAL A 121 -4.93 -11.07 -3.62
C VAL A 121 -3.94 -12.17 -4.01
N GLN A 122 -3.39 -12.12 -5.21
CA GLN A 122 -2.40 -13.10 -5.68
C GLN A 122 -1.13 -13.08 -4.84
N CYS A 123 -0.67 -11.89 -4.45
CA CYS A 123 0.49 -11.72 -3.57
C CYS A 123 0.28 -12.44 -2.23
N CYS A 124 -0.87 -12.25 -1.61
CA CYS A 124 -1.24 -12.92 -0.36
C CYS A 124 -1.26 -14.45 -0.50
N ARG A 125 -1.86 -14.98 -1.58
CA ARG A 125 -1.88 -16.43 -1.84
C ARG A 125 -0.49 -17.00 -2.06
N LEU A 126 0.38 -16.27 -2.75
CA LEU A 126 1.75 -16.68 -2.99
C LEU A 126 2.58 -16.61 -1.70
N ALA A 127 2.37 -15.60 -0.86
CA ALA A 127 3.01 -15.49 0.44
C ALA A 127 2.66 -16.70 1.34
N LEU A 128 1.40 -17.13 1.39
CA LEU A 128 0.98 -18.33 2.11
C LEU A 128 1.67 -19.61 1.62
N LYS A 129 2.02 -19.69 0.33
CA LYS A 129 2.67 -20.87 -0.28
C LYS A 129 4.19 -20.82 -0.26
N LYS A 130 4.77 -19.62 -0.28
CA LYS A 130 6.20 -19.36 -0.52
C LYS A 130 6.85 -18.52 0.57
N GLU A 131 6.14 -18.28 1.68
CA GLU A 131 6.54 -17.46 2.83
C GLU A 131 6.72 -15.97 2.52
N PHE A 132 7.11 -15.60 1.32
CA PHE A 132 7.32 -14.21 0.89
C PHE A 132 6.87 -13.99 -0.55
N CYS A 133 6.11 -12.92 -0.73
CA CYS A 133 5.80 -12.37 -2.05
C CYS A 133 5.76 -10.85 -2.01
N PHE A 134 6.26 -10.20 -3.06
CA PHE A 134 6.13 -8.76 -3.29
C PHE A 134 5.35 -8.54 -4.58
N ALA A 135 4.37 -7.63 -4.56
CA ALA A 135 3.61 -7.22 -5.73
C ALA A 135 3.74 -5.71 -5.96
N PHE A 136 3.99 -5.32 -7.20
CA PHE A 136 3.90 -3.92 -7.58
C PHE A 136 2.43 -3.50 -7.66
N GLY A 137 2.12 -2.31 -7.15
CA GLY A 137 0.75 -1.78 -6.99
C GLY A 137 0.08 -2.26 -5.70
N GLY A 138 -1.16 -1.81 -5.47
CA GLY A 138 -1.88 -2.05 -4.22
C GLY A 138 -1.48 -1.09 -3.10
N GLY A 139 -1.91 -1.39 -1.87
CA GLY A 139 -1.68 -0.55 -0.71
C GLY A 139 -2.62 0.65 -0.63
N MET A 140 -3.83 0.54 -1.17
CA MET A 140 -4.84 1.60 -1.22
C MET A 140 -5.56 1.75 0.13
N HIS A 141 -4.84 2.20 1.15
CA HIS A 141 -5.21 2.16 2.56
C HIS A 141 -6.17 3.27 3.01
N HIS A 142 -6.45 4.28 2.17
CA HIS A 142 -7.34 5.40 2.52
C HIS A 142 -8.81 5.17 2.15
N ALA A 143 -9.12 4.21 1.27
CA ALA A 143 -10.50 3.94 0.90
C ALA A 143 -11.29 3.43 2.10
N LYS A 144 -12.45 4.05 2.33
CA LYS A 144 -13.36 3.77 3.43
C LYS A 144 -14.57 2.96 2.96
N ARG A 145 -15.48 2.64 3.86
CA ARG A 145 -16.66 1.81 3.55
C ARG A 145 -17.52 2.42 2.44
N ASP A 146 -17.73 3.74 2.47
CA ASP A 146 -18.76 4.42 1.69
C ASP A 146 -18.19 5.35 0.61
N TYR A 147 -16.86 5.52 0.56
CA TYR A 147 -16.18 6.39 -0.40
C TYR A 147 -14.68 6.11 -0.51
N GLY A 148 -14.11 6.51 -1.65
CA GLY A 148 -12.66 6.56 -1.86
C GLY A 148 -12.05 7.89 -1.40
N ALA A 149 -10.79 7.88 -1.00
CA ALA A 149 -10.01 9.05 -0.60
C ALA A 149 -8.52 8.82 -0.88
N GLY A 150 -7.70 9.88 -0.94
CA GLY A 150 -6.26 9.77 -1.04
C GLY A 150 -5.80 8.87 -2.19
N PHE A 151 -6.38 9.02 -3.35
CA PHE A 151 -6.10 8.23 -4.56
C PHE A 151 -6.48 6.74 -4.46
N CYS A 152 -7.17 6.36 -3.39
CA CYS A 152 -7.60 5.00 -3.10
C CYS A 152 -9.12 4.86 -3.34
N MET A 153 -9.53 4.21 -4.44
CA MET A 153 -10.96 3.98 -4.71
C MET A 153 -11.51 2.81 -3.90
N VAL A 154 -10.74 1.76 -3.70
CA VAL A 154 -11.12 0.58 -2.92
C VAL A 154 -9.96 0.19 -2.02
N ASN A 155 -10.24 -0.36 -0.84
CA ASN A 155 -9.20 -0.83 0.07
C ASN A 155 -8.80 -2.27 -0.31
N ASP A 156 -7.79 -2.41 -1.15
CA ASP A 156 -7.34 -3.69 -1.68
C ASP A 156 -6.79 -4.62 -0.59
N ILE A 157 -6.23 -4.05 0.48
CA ILE A 157 -5.70 -4.79 1.63
C ILE A 157 -6.83 -5.56 2.30
N VAL A 158 -7.87 -4.84 2.73
CA VAL A 158 -9.00 -5.44 3.43
C VAL A 158 -9.81 -6.34 2.49
N VAL A 159 -9.96 -5.97 1.19
CA VAL A 159 -10.59 -6.83 0.17
C VAL A 159 -9.85 -8.15 0.03
N ALA A 160 -8.51 -8.13 -0.04
CA ALA A 160 -7.72 -9.35 -0.13
C ALA A 160 -7.89 -10.22 1.12
N LEU A 161 -7.77 -9.64 2.32
CA LEU A 161 -7.94 -10.37 3.58
C LEU A 161 -9.33 -11.00 3.70
N ARG A 162 -10.39 -10.23 3.43
CA ARG A 162 -11.78 -10.73 3.50
C ARG A 162 -12.06 -11.83 2.48
N LYS A 163 -11.46 -11.72 1.29
CA LYS A 163 -11.56 -12.77 0.27
C LYS A 163 -10.89 -14.07 0.76
N LEU A 164 -9.67 -13.98 1.30
CA LEU A 164 -8.96 -15.16 1.82
C LEU A 164 -9.67 -15.78 3.04
N GLN A 165 -10.23 -14.95 3.94
CA GLN A 165 -11.04 -15.43 5.07
C GLN A 165 -12.30 -16.16 4.58
N ALA A 166 -13.01 -15.60 3.60
CA ALA A 166 -14.21 -16.22 3.03
C ALA A 166 -13.93 -17.56 2.31
N GLU A 167 -12.70 -17.78 1.89
CA GLU A 167 -12.21 -19.02 1.28
C GLU A 167 -11.57 -19.97 2.32
N ASN A 168 -11.59 -19.61 3.60
CA ASN A 168 -11.00 -20.37 4.72
C ASN A 168 -9.48 -20.62 4.56
N LEU A 169 -8.76 -19.72 3.88
CA LEU A 169 -7.31 -19.80 3.73
C LEU A 169 -6.56 -19.17 4.90
N ILE A 170 -7.16 -18.18 5.55
CA ILE A 170 -6.67 -17.54 6.77
C ILE A 170 -7.83 -17.29 7.72
N ARG A 171 -7.54 -17.14 9.01
CA ARG A 171 -8.48 -16.69 10.05
C ARG A 171 -8.09 -15.31 10.55
N THR A 172 -6.78 -15.10 10.75
CA THR A 172 -6.22 -13.88 11.32
C THR A 172 -5.17 -13.28 10.41
N ALA A 173 -5.03 -11.95 10.45
CA ALA A 173 -4.01 -11.25 9.69
C ALA A 173 -3.45 -10.06 10.47
N TRP A 174 -2.19 -9.70 10.16
CA TRP A 174 -1.64 -8.39 10.50
C TRP A 174 -1.56 -7.52 9.24
N VAL A 175 -1.85 -6.23 9.41
CA VAL A 175 -1.56 -5.19 8.43
C VAL A 175 -0.48 -4.29 9.03
N ILE A 176 0.71 -4.29 8.42
CA ILE A 176 1.84 -3.45 8.83
C ILE A 176 1.99 -2.36 7.78
N ASP A 177 1.54 -1.17 8.12
CA ASP A 177 1.49 -0.01 7.24
C ASP A 177 2.71 0.89 7.49
N LEU A 178 3.58 1.00 6.48
CA LEU A 178 4.84 1.76 6.51
C LEU A 178 4.78 2.97 5.57
N ASP A 179 3.59 3.32 5.07
CA ASP A 179 3.34 4.52 4.27
C ASP A 179 3.55 5.79 5.11
N ALA A 180 3.90 6.91 4.49
CA ALA A 180 4.06 8.17 5.20
C ALA A 180 2.75 8.66 5.82
N HIS A 181 1.62 8.35 5.19
CA HIS A 181 0.31 8.77 5.62
C HIS A 181 -0.32 7.75 6.58
N LYS A 182 -1.12 8.23 7.52
CA LYS A 182 -1.92 7.36 8.39
C LYS A 182 -2.89 6.52 7.55
N GLY A 183 -2.87 5.19 7.70
CA GLY A 183 -3.79 4.26 7.03
C GLY A 183 -5.21 4.30 7.62
N ASP A 184 -5.85 5.45 7.52
CA ASP A 184 -7.13 5.77 8.17
C ASP A 184 -8.31 4.93 7.62
N GLY A 185 -8.32 4.64 6.32
CA GLY A 185 -9.34 3.79 5.70
C GLY A 185 -9.25 2.35 6.21
N THR A 186 -8.05 1.77 6.25
CA THR A 186 -7.83 0.43 6.80
C THR A 186 -8.23 0.37 8.27
N ALA A 187 -7.84 1.37 9.07
CA ALA A 187 -8.21 1.45 10.50
C ALA A 187 -9.73 1.49 10.70
N VAL A 188 -10.47 2.31 9.92
CA VAL A 188 -11.94 2.36 9.98
C VAL A 188 -12.57 1.02 9.64
N LEU A 189 -12.07 0.35 8.60
CA LEU A 189 -12.65 -0.89 8.07
C LEU A 189 -12.42 -2.11 8.97
N THR A 190 -11.44 -2.03 9.87
CA THR A 190 -11.04 -3.15 10.75
C THR A 190 -11.28 -2.88 12.24
N ARG A 191 -11.76 -1.70 12.61
CA ARG A 191 -11.84 -1.17 13.99
C ARG A 191 -12.51 -2.11 15.01
N GLU A 192 -13.51 -2.88 14.60
CA GLU A 192 -14.27 -3.76 15.48
C GLU A 192 -14.01 -5.24 15.21
N ASP A 193 -12.90 -5.53 14.53
CA ASP A 193 -12.60 -6.87 14.06
C ASP A 193 -11.27 -7.41 14.62
N SER A 194 -11.36 -8.20 15.64
CA SER A 194 -10.21 -8.85 16.28
C SER A 194 -9.46 -9.86 15.38
N SER A 195 -9.98 -10.18 14.19
CA SER A 195 -9.29 -11.06 13.24
C SER A 195 -8.23 -10.36 12.40
N ILE A 196 -8.23 -9.03 12.37
CA ILE A 196 -7.24 -8.22 11.65
C ILE A 196 -6.65 -7.20 12.62
N THR A 197 -5.35 -7.32 12.88
CA THR A 197 -4.61 -6.35 13.70
C THR A 197 -3.84 -5.40 12.80
N THR A 198 -3.93 -4.10 13.08
CA THR A 198 -3.32 -3.03 12.29
C THR A 198 -2.22 -2.31 13.07
N LEU A 199 -1.06 -2.16 12.45
CA LEU A 199 0.01 -1.28 12.89
C LEU A 199 0.26 -0.25 11.80
N SER A 200 0.28 1.05 12.14
CA SER A 200 0.61 2.12 11.21
C SER A 200 1.69 3.01 11.81
N ILE A 201 2.84 3.12 11.13
CA ILE A 201 3.86 4.11 11.43
C ILE A 201 3.76 5.21 10.38
N HIS A 202 3.52 6.45 10.82
CA HIS A 202 3.11 7.51 9.93
C HIS A 202 3.56 8.90 10.45
N MET A 203 3.44 9.92 9.61
CA MET A 203 3.60 11.31 10.03
C MET A 203 2.67 11.63 11.21
N ALA A 204 3.20 12.33 12.21
CA ALA A 204 2.42 12.71 13.41
C ALA A 204 1.32 13.72 13.09
N ARG A 205 1.41 14.42 11.97
CA ARG A 205 0.47 15.43 11.47
C ARG A 205 0.52 15.49 9.93
N GLY A 206 -0.41 16.21 9.36
CA GLY A 206 -0.58 16.29 7.91
C GLY A 206 -1.65 15.31 7.43
N TRP A 207 -2.12 15.49 6.21
CA TRP A 207 -3.19 14.69 5.65
C TRP A 207 -2.94 13.18 5.86
N PRO A 208 -3.95 12.35 6.20
CA PRO A 208 -5.38 12.63 6.40
C PRO A 208 -5.75 13.21 7.78
N LEU A 209 -4.76 13.60 8.59
CA LEU A 209 -4.95 14.21 9.90
C LEU A 209 -4.98 15.73 9.74
N ASP A 210 -5.96 16.39 10.37
CA ASP A 210 -6.03 17.86 10.43
C ASP A 210 -5.51 18.37 11.79
N GLY A 211 -4.37 17.85 12.22
CA GLY A 211 -3.71 18.18 13.47
C GLY A 211 -3.11 16.96 14.16
N GLU A 212 -2.77 17.11 15.42
CA GLU A 212 -2.23 16.01 16.23
C GLU A 212 -3.35 15.05 16.67
N ALA A 213 -2.98 13.79 16.91
CA ALA A 213 -3.93 12.75 17.34
C ALA A 213 -4.66 13.10 18.66
N TYR A 214 -3.99 13.83 19.56
CA TYR A 214 -4.57 14.28 20.83
C TYR A 214 -4.35 15.78 21.01
N ASP A 215 -5.36 16.47 21.52
CA ASP A 215 -5.23 17.87 21.90
C ASP A 215 -4.43 18.05 23.23
N GLN A 216 -4.18 19.30 23.59
CA GLN A 216 -3.45 19.63 24.83
C GLN A 216 -4.12 19.11 26.13
N GLN A 217 -5.39 18.77 26.06
CA GLN A 217 -6.17 18.19 27.16
C GLN A 217 -6.22 16.66 27.10
N GLY A 218 -5.49 16.02 26.15
CA GLY A 218 -5.48 14.57 25.95
C GLY A 218 -6.76 14.01 25.32
N ARG A 219 -7.61 14.83 24.69
CA ARG A 219 -8.81 14.38 23.98
C ARG A 219 -8.44 13.99 22.56
N LEU A 220 -8.99 12.86 22.12
CA LEU A 220 -8.76 12.37 20.76
C LEU A 220 -9.31 13.35 19.71
N ASN A 221 -8.48 13.70 18.72
CA ASN A 221 -8.91 14.45 17.54
C ASN A 221 -9.97 13.65 16.78
N PRO A 222 -11.16 14.21 16.49
CA PRO A 222 -12.23 13.49 15.77
C PRO A 222 -11.82 13.01 14.37
N SER A 223 -10.84 13.66 13.72
CA SER A 223 -10.32 13.22 12.43
C SER A 223 -9.36 12.03 12.53
N PHE A 224 -8.83 11.75 13.74
CA PHE A 224 -7.92 10.65 13.96
C PHE A 224 -8.67 9.33 14.20
N VAL A 225 -8.49 8.38 13.30
CA VAL A 225 -8.99 7.02 13.46
C VAL A 225 -7.85 6.12 13.89
N PRO A 226 -7.85 5.61 15.14
CA PRO A 226 -6.76 4.78 15.63
C PRO A 226 -6.68 3.43 14.92
N SER A 227 -5.46 3.00 14.62
CA SER A 227 -5.10 1.60 14.42
C SER A 227 -5.00 0.88 15.79
N ASP A 228 -4.80 -0.44 15.80
CA ASP A 228 -4.48 -1.13 17.05
C ASP A 228 -3.15 -0.66 17.64
N ILE A 229 -2.19 -0.35 16.74
CA ILE A 229 -0.89 0.23 17.11
C ILE A 229 -0.60 1.40 16.18
N ASP A 230 -0.61 2.61 16.71
CA ASP A 230 -0.18 3.82 16.01
C ASP A 230 1.21 4.25 16.49
N ILE A 231 2.05 4.63 15.52
CA ILE A 231 3.42 5.08 15.76
C ILE A 231 3.61 6.40 15.01
N PRO A 232 3.17 7.51 15.60
CA PRO A 232 3.39 8.82 14.98
C PRO A 232 4.87 9.21 15.05
N VAL A 233 5.38 9.74 13.94
CA VAL A 233 6.74 10.29 13.82
C VAL A 233 6.64 11.78 13.53
N GLY A 234 7.12 12.58 14.45
CA GLY A 234 7.15 14.05 14.32
C GLY A 234 8.28 14.51 13.41
N THR A 235 8.12 15.70 12.83
CA THR A 235 9.17 16.36 12.05
C THR A 235 10.42 16.55 12.91
N GLY A 236 11.58 16.09 12.41
CA GLY A 236 12.86 16.08 13.15
C GLY A 236 13.10 14.82 13.99
N GLU A 237 12.14 13.89 14.03
CA GLU A 237 12.29 12.60 14.72
C GLU A 237 12.67 11.44 13.78
N GLU A 238 13.05 11.72 12.54
CA GLU A 238 13.37 10.72 11.51
C GLU A 238 14.49 9.76 11.99
N HIS A 239 15.39 10.24 12.82
CA HIS A 239 16.45 9.43 13.42
C HIS A 239 15.94 8.37 14.42
N LEU A 240 14.72 8.52 14.93
CA LEU A 240 14.05 7.57 15.82
C LEU A 240 13.15 6.57 15.08
N TYR A 241 12.94 6.74 13.78
CA TYR A 241 11.96 5.98 13.01
C TYR A 241 12.10 4.46 13.17
N VAL A 242 13.31 3.92 12.94
CA VAL A 242 13.57 2.48 13.00
C VAL A 242 13.38 1.95 14.43
N ALA A 243 13.83 2.69 15.45
CA ALA A 243 13.64 2.30 16.84
C ALA A 243 12.17 2.32 17.28
N LYS A 244 11.42 3.34 16.85
CA LYS A 244 9.96 3.42 17.07
C LYS A 244 9.23 2.26 16.41
N LEU A 245 9.58 1.93 15.16
CA LEU A 245 9.01 0.79 14.43
C LEU A 245 9.30 -0.52 15.16
N GLN A 246 10.54 -0.75 15.57
CA GLN A 246 10.90 -1.96 16.34
C GLN A 246 10.04 -2.11 17.60
N ALA A 247 9.89 -1.05 18.38
CA ALA A 247 9.06 -1.06 19.57
C ALA A 247 7.57 -1.33 19.26
N GLY A 248 7.08 -0.87 18.11
CA GLY A 248 5.73 -1.17 17.63
C GLY A 248 5.55 -2.64 17.23
N LEU A 249 6.53 -3.20 16.52
CA LEU A 249 6.52 -4.61 16.13
C LEU A 249 6.55 -5.54 17.34
N GLU A 250 7.30 -5.19 18.40
CA GLU A 250 7.33 -5.95 19.64
C GLU A 250 5.96 -6.03 20.32
N LYS A 251 5.10 -5.00 20.19
CA LYS A 251 3.72 -5.03 20.70
C LYS A 251 2.85 -6.04 19.96
N LEU A 252 3.08 -6.28 18.67
CA LEU A 252 2.34 -7.29 17.90
C LEU A 252 2.56 -8.70 18.46
N ILE A 253 3.74 -9.01 19.00
CA ILE A 253 4.04 -10.32 19.61
C ILE A 253 3.03 -10.64 20.73
N GLY A 254 2.66 -9.64 21.52
CA GLY A 254 1.69 -9.80 22.62
C GLY A 254 0.26 -10.14 22.18
N ILE A 255 -0.07 -9.89 20.91
CA ILE A 255 -1.40 -10.20 20.34
C ILE A 255 -1.48 -11.64 19.84
N GLY A 256 -0.34 -12.23 19.47
CA GLY A 256 -0.23 -13.58 18.93
C GLY A 256 -0.08 -13.61 17.41
N PRO A 257 0.61 -14.63 16.86
CA PRO A 257 0.96 -14.66 15.44
C PRO A 257 -0.27 -14.82 14.55
N PRO A 258 -0.33 -14.10 13.42
CA PRO A 258 -1.38 -14.22 12.43
C PRO A 258 -1.09 -15.38 11.45
N ASP A 259 -2.10 -15.76 10.67
CA ASP A 259 -1.92 -16.69 9.55
C ASP A 259 -1.17 -16.00 8.36
N LEU A 260 -1.27 -14.67 8.25
CA LEU A 260 -0.66 -13.86 7.18
C LEU A 260 -0.38 -12.44 7.67
N ALA A 261 0.73 -11.84 7.24
CA ALA A 261 0.95 -10.40 7.33
C ALA A 261 0.92 -9.76 5.93
N ILE A 262 0.22 -8.64 5.78
CA ILE A 262 0.35 -7.74 4.63
C ILE A 262 1.17 -6.53 5.07
N VAL A 263 2.24 -6.22 4.33
CA VAL A 263 3.10 -5.07 4.57
C VAL A 263 2.91 -4.07 3.44
N LEU A 264 2.52 -2.86 3.79
CA LEU A 264 2.46 -1.73 2.88
C LEU A 264 3.83 -1.06 2.87
N ALA A 265 4.62 -1.36 1.84
CA ALA A 265 6.00 -0.88 1.72
C ALA A 265 6.03 0.48 1.00
N GLY A 266 5.30 1.47 1.53
CA GLY A 266 5.28 2.81 0.96
C GLY A 266 6.68 3.40 0.83
N SER A 267 7.00 3.94 -0.34
CA SER A 267 8.27 4.65 -0.57
C SER A 267 8.14 6.15 -0.37
N ASP A 268 6.95 6.65 -0.08
CA ASP A 268 6.65 8.06 0.10
C ASP A 268 7.27 8.73 1.35
N PRO A 269 7.74 8.01 2.41
CA PRO A 269 8.60 8.65 3.40
C PRO A 269 9.99 9.02 2.88
N TYR A 270 10.35 8.68 1.63
CA TYR A 270 11.66 8.96 1.06
C TYR A 270 11.91 10.46 0.93
N GLU A 271 13.11 10.92 1.33
CA GLU A 271 13.48 12.35 1.26
C GLU A 271 13.41 12.96 -0.14
N LYS A 272 13.38 12.13 -1.20
CA LYS A 272 13.21 12.54 -2.59
C LYS A 272 11.80 12.32 -3.14
N ASP A 273 10.83 12.00 -2.30
CA ASP A 273 9.43 11.90 -2.73
C ASP A 273 8.91 13.25 -3.20
N GLU A 274 8.15 13.26 -4.28
CA GLU A 274 7.71 14.49 -4.95
C GLU A 274 6.29 14.92 -4.55
N LEU A 275 5.57 14.14 -3.72
CA LEU A 275 4.24 14.53 -3.26
C LEU A 275 4.36 15.54 -2.11
N PRO A 276 3.79 16.75 -2.22
CA PRO A 276 3.93 17.76 -1.16
C PRO A 276 3.40 17.33 0.20
N SER A 277 2.39 16.47 0.26
CA SER A 277 1.77 16.00 1.51
C SER A 277 2.65 15.04 2.32
N THR A 278 3.77 14.53 1.78
CA THR A 278 4.73 13.67 2.49
C THR A 278 5.84 14.45 3.21
N GLY A 279 5.85 15.78 3.07
CA GLY A 279 6.97 16.65 3.48
C GLY A 279 7.31 16.66 4.96
N GLU A 280 6.43 16.18 5.82
CA GLU A 280 6.63 16.12 7.29
C GLU A 280 7.48 14.93 7.76
N LEU A 281 7.74 13.93 6.90
CA LEU A 281 8.56 12.75 7.19
C LEU A 281 9.52 12.47 6.03
N ARG A 282 10.82 12.63 6.26
CA ARG A 282 11.85 12.50 5.22
C ARG A 282 12.93 11.54 5.66
N LEU A 283 12.84 10.30 5.20
CA LEU A 283 13.81 9.26 5.48
C LEU A 283 14.84 9.15 4.34
N SER A 284 16.08 8.89 4.72
CA SER A 284 17.12 8.52 3.76
C SER A 284 16.86 7.14 3.15
N LEU A 285 17.44 6.89 1.98
CA LEU A 285 17.39 5.58 1.33
C LEU A 285 17.88 4.44 2.26
N GLN A 286 18.90 4.72 3.08
CA GLN A 286 19.43 3.76 4.05
C GLN A 286 18.42 3.44 5.16
N GLN A 287 17.75 4.43 5.73
CA GLN A 287 16.71 4.22 6.75
C GLN A 287 15.53 3.40 6.21
N LEU A 288 15.13 3.65 4.96
CA LEU A 288 14.09 2.86 4.30
C LEU A 288 14.52 1.40 4.11
N LYS A 289 15.76 1.16 3.75
CA LYS A 289 16.31 -0.19 3.68
C LYS A 289 16.31 -0.90 5.04
N GLU A 290 16.74 -0.21 6.08
CA GLU A 290 16.75 -0.72 7.47
C GLU A 290 15.31 -1.03 7.94
N ARG A 291 14.36 -0.16 7.65
CA ARG A 291 12.93 -0.35 7.89
C ARG A 291 12.41 -1.65 7.30
N ASP A 292 12.62 -1.84 6.00
CA ASP A 292 12.07 -2.96 5.26
C ASP A 292 12.73 -4.29 5.67
N ILE A 293 14.04 -4.28 5.91
CA ILE A 293 14.79 -5.44 6.42
C ILE A 293 14.34 -5.80 7.83
N LEU A 294 14.12 -4.82 8.71
CA LEU A 294 13.62 -5.04 10.07
C LEU A 294 12.28 -5.78 10.05
N VAL A 295 11.30 -5.27 9.29
CA VAL A 295 9.97 -5.90 9.19
C VAL A 295 10.07 -7.30 8.56
N TYR A 296 10.88 -7.44 7.53
CA TYR A 296 11.09 -8.74 6.88
C TYR A 296 11.64 -9.78 7.84
N HIS A 297 12.70 -9.48 8.60
CA HIS A 297 13.26 -10.39 9.58
C HIS A 297 12.31 -10.66 10.73
N PHE A 298 11.65 -9.63 11.24
CA PHE A 298 10.65 -9.77 12.30
C PHE A 298 9.58 -10.80 11.94
N LEU A 299 9.02 -10.75 10.74
CA LEU A 299 8.02 -11.70 10.28
C LEU A 299 8.62 -13.08 9.97
N LYS A 300 9.81 -13.11 9.35
CA LYS A 300 10.50 -14.35 8.97
C LYS A 300 10.87 -15.19 10.19
N ASP A 301 11.41 -14.56 11.24
CA ASP A 301 11.90 -15.24 12.43
C ASP A 301 10.75 -15.86 13.26
N GLN A 302 9.52 -15.34 13.08
CA GLN A 302 8.29 -15.88 13.66
C GLN A 302 7.58 -16.87 12.74
N GLY A 303 8.11 -17.14 11.54
CA GLY A 303 7.50 -18.05 10.57
C GLY A 303 6.20 -17.50 9.94
N ILE A 304 5.98 -16.19 9.98
CA ILE A 304 4.77 -15.55 9.46
C ILE A 304 4.90 -15.35 7.94
N PRO A 305 3.97 -15.90 7.13
CA PRO A 305 3.87 -15.58 5.71
C PRO A 305 3.65 -14.08 5.50
N ARG A 306 4.38 -13.46 4.55
CA ARG A 306 4.41 -12.01 4.37
C ARG A 306 4.23 -11.61 2.92
N ALA A 307 3.14 -10.90 2.66
CA ALA A 307 2.83 -10.27 1.39
C ALA A 307 3.19 -8.77 1.46
N TYR A 308 3.95 -8.30 0.49
CA TYR A 308 4.34 -6.90 0.38
C TYR A 308 3.65 -6.25 -0.82
N VAL A 309 3.15 -5.03 -0.65
CA VAL A 309 2.59 -4.19 -1.73
C VAL A 309 3.26 -2.83 -1.71
N THR A 310 3.38 -2.16 -2.86
CA THR A 310 4.16 -0.92 -2.99
C THR A 310 3.60 0.27 -2.24
N ALA A 311 2.27 0.37 -2.05
CA ALA A 311 1.60 1.53 -1.44
C ALA A 311 2.06 2.89 -2.03
N GLY A 312 2.11 3.96 -1.23
CA GLY A 312 2.55 5.29 -1.65
C GLY A 312 3.96 5.32 -2.22
N GLY A 313 4.26 6.37 -2.95
CA GLY A 313 5.56 6.62 -3.56
C GLY A 313 5.42 7.35 -4.88
N TYR A 314 5.99 8.55 -4.93
CA TYR A 314 5.75 9.54 -5.95
C TYR A 314 7.05 10.08 -6.53
N GLY A 315 7.03 10.35 -7.84
CA GLY A 315 8.19 10.92 -8.51
C GLY A 315 9.20 9.91 -9.05
N GLU A 316 10.30 10.45 -9.54
CA GLU A 316 11.31 9.72 -10.33
C GLU A 316 12.16 8.75 -9.50
N HIS A 317 12.19 8.90 -8.17
CA HIS A 317 13.11 8.17 -7.29
C HIS A 317 12.46 7.03 -6.49
N ALA A 318 11.14 6.86 -6.53
CA ALA A 318 10.41 5.82 -5.76
C ALA A 318 10.94 4.39 -6.02
N TRP A 319 11.39 4.08 -7.24
CA TRP A 319 11.95 2.79 -7.62
C TRP A 319 13.23 2.42 -6.86
N GLU A 320 14.02 3.40 -6.39
CA GLU A 320 15.26 3.16 -5.64
C GLU A 320 14.98 2.42 -4.33
N VAL A 321 13.88 2.78 -3.68
CA VAL A 321 13.41 2.17 -2.42
C VAL A 321 12.97 0.72 -2.66
N ASP A 322 12.12 0.51 -3.66
CA ASP A 322 11.64 -0.83 -4.00
C ASP A 322 12.81 -1.76 -4.39
N TYR A 323 13.68 -1.28 -5.28
CA TYR A 323 14.79 -2.07 -5.79
C TYR A 323 15.72 -2.56 -4.67
N GLN A 324 16.19 -1.66 -3.80
CA GLN A 324 17.17 -2.03 -2.77
C GLN A 324 16.65 -3.08 -1.79
N PHE A 325 15.35 -3.03 -1.46
CA PHE A 325 14.72 -4.02 -0.59
C PHE A 325 14.47 -5.34 -1.32
N ILE A 326 13.89 -5.29 -2.51
CA ILE A 326 13.55 -6.49 -3.28
C ILE A 326 14.81 -7.28 -3.66
N GLU A 327 15.86 -6.59 -4.13
CA GLU A 327 17.16 -7.20 -4.42
C GLU A 327 17.67 -7.96 -3.20
N TRP A 328 17.74 -7.28 -2.06
CA TRP A 328 18.19 -7.86 -0.81
C TRP A 328 17.33 -9.08 -0.38
N ALA A 329 16.01 -8.96 -0.42
CA ALA A 329 15.07 -10.02 -0.02
C ALA A 329 15.17 -11.25 -0.94
N LEU A 330 15.34 -11.06 -2.24
CA LEU A 330 15.52 -12.16 -3.18
C LEU A 330 16.85 -12.87 -2.96
N LEU A 331 17.95 -12.14 -2.75
CA LEU A 331 19.27 -12.72 -2.44
C LEU A 331 19.26 -13.51 -1.13
N ASP A 332 18.55 -13.01 -0.10
CA ASP A 332 18.39 -13.72 1.18
C ASP A 332 17.60 -15.03 1.02
N ASN A 333 16.55 -15.02 0.20
CA ASN A 333 15.76 -16.23 -0.07
C ASN A 333 16.54 -17.26 -0.92
N LEU A 334 17.38 -16.82 -1.85
CA LEU A 334 18.20 -17.74 -2.67
C LEU A 334 19.32 -18.43 -1.90
N LYS A 335 19.77 -17.90 -0.77
CA LYS A 335 20.79 -18.54 0.10
C LYS A 335 20.26 -19.78 0.81
N LYS A 336 18.94 -20.01 0.81
CA LYS A 336 18.28 -21.16 1.45
C LYS A 336 18.13 -22.37 0.54
N ILE A 337 18.46 -22.23 -0.75
CA ILE A 337 18.41 -23.27 -1.79
C ILE A 337 19.82 -23.77 -2.09
#